data_41c7abb6538de3642d1c1352d589c762
#
_entry.id   41c7abb6538de3642d1c1352d589c762
#
_cell.length_a   1.000
_cell.length_b   1.000
_cell.length_c   1.000
_cell.angle_alpha   90.00
_cell.angle_beta   90.00
_cell.angle_gamma   90.00
#
_symmetry.space_group_name_H-M   'P 1'
#
loop_
_entity.id
_entity.type
_entity.pdbx_description
1 polymer ?
#
loop_
_entity_poly.entity_id
_entity_poly.type
_entity_poly.pdbx_seq_one_letter_code
_entity_poly.pdbx_strand_id
1 'polypeptide(L)'
;GQDVPDMPTDTLLEAYKNGSASESNRRALETVLFQYGRYLQIASSRDGDLPANLQGVWNNRVGDENRVPWASDYHMNVNLQMNYWPTYVTNMQECATPLIDYVDSLREPGRVTAKTYFGVVSDENNPENGFTAHTQNTPFGWTCPGWAFSWGWSPAAVPWILQNCYEYYEYTGDTTYLKEKIYPMLKEEAK
;
A
#
# COMPACT_ATOMS: atom_id res chain seq x y z
N GLY A 1 -9.14 25.37 -19.10
CA GLY A 1 -9.80 24.10 -18.83
C GLY A 1 -9.72 23.20 -20.05
N GLN A 2 -9.86 21.92 -19.90
CA GLN A 2 -9.97 20.99 -21.03
C GLN A 2 -11.43 20.97 -21.50
N ASP A 3 -11.62 20.86 -22.83
CA ASP A 3 -12.95 20.62 -23.35
C ASP A 3 -13.39 19.21 -22.97
N VAL A 4 -14.61 19.10 -22.45
CA VAL A 4 -15.21 17.80 -22.15
C VAL A 4 -15.66 17.18 -23.47
N PRO A 5 -15.23 15.95 -23.83
CA PRO A 5 -15.72 15.29 -25.04
C PRO A 5 -17.23 15.09 -24.99
N ASP A 6 -17.91 15.44 -26.08
CA ASP A 6 -19.35 15.19 -26.24
C ASP A 6 -19.57 13.77 -26.74
N MET A 7 -19.09 12.78 -26.00
CA MET A 7 -19.30 11.36 -26.28
C MET A 7 -19.16 10.51 -25.01
N PRO A 8 -19.81 9.35 -24.94
CA PRO A 8 -19.63 8.40 -23.84
C PRO A 8 -18.18 7.89 -23.72
N THR A 9 -17.75 7.56 -22.51
CA THR A 9 -16.35 7.15 -22.24
C THR A 9 -15.95 5.86 -22.98
N ASP A 10 -16.86 4.92 -23.15
CA ASP A 10 -16.64 3.69 -23.92
C ASP A 10 -16.37 3.99 -25.39
N THR A 11 -17.17 4.87 -26.00
CA THR A 11 -16.97 5.34 -27.37
C THR A 11 -15.64 6.09 -27.52
N LEU A 12 -15.30 6.92 -26.55
CA LEU A 12 -14.02 7.63 -26.49
C LEU A 12 -12.83 6.67 -26.40
N LEU A 13 -12.96 5.62 -25.58
CA LEU A 13 -11.95 4.57 -25.42
C LEU A 13 -11.73 3.79 -26.74
N GLU A 14 -12.79 3.43 -27.43
CA GLU A 14 -12.69 2.75 -28.74
C GLU A 14 -12.04 3.67 -29.81
N ALA A 15 -12.41 4.95 -29.82
CA ALA A 15 -11.76 5.92 -30.73
C ALA A 15 -10.26 6.09 -30.40
N TYR A 16 -9.88 6.05 -29.14
CA TYR A 16 -8.48 6.08 -28.68
C TYR A 16 -7.72 4.84 -29.18
N LYS A 17 -8.27 3.65 -28.96
CA LYS A 17 -7.64 2.37 -29.34
C LYS A 17 -7.45 2.23 -30.86
N ASN A 18 -8.39 2.67 -31.65
CA ASN A 18 -8.33 2.57 -33.12
C ASN A 18 -7.62 3.76 -33.78
N GLY A 19 -7.16 4.74 -33.01
CA GLY A 19 -6.42 5.90 -33.50
C GLY A 19 -7.29 7.00 -34.14
N SER A 20 -8.63 6.90 -34.08
CA SER A 20 -9.53 7.91 -34.66
C SER A 20 -9.85 9.08 -33.73
N ALA A 21 -9.47 9.00 -32.44
CA ALA A 21 -9.68 10.09 -31.50
C ALA A 21 -8.85 11.34 -31.89
N SER A 22 -9.47 12.50 -31.82
CA SER A 22 -8.77 13.77 -31.92
C SER A 22 -7.74 13.93 -30.80
N GLU A 23 -6.76 14.80 -30.97
CA GLU A 23 -5.76 15.05 -29.92
C GLU A 23 -6.41 15.56 -28.61
N SER A 24 -7.42 16.43 -28.71
CA SER A 24 -8.19 16.90 -27.55
C SER A 24 -8.87 15.74 -26.82
N ASN A 25 -9.52 14.84 -27.56
CA ASN A 25 -10.21 13.67 -26.99
C ASN A 25 -9.22 12.68 -26.35
N ARG A 26 -8.04 12.47 -26.93
CA ARG A 26 -6.98 11.65 -26.31
C ARG A 26 -6.52 12.23 -24.99
N ARG A 27 -6.20 13.52 -24.95
CA ARG A 27 -5.80 14.22 -23.72
C ARG A 27 -6.88 14.18 -22.64
N ALA A 28 -8.14 14.31 -23.04
CA ALA A 28 -9.26 14.22 -22.11
C ALA A 28 -9.34 12.82 -21.47
N LEU A 29 -9.22 11.75 -22.25
CA LEU A 29 -9.24 10.37 -21.75
C LEU A 29 -8.05 10.09 -20.82
N GLU A 30 -6.84 10.52 -21.20
CA GLU A 30 -5.63 10.37 -20.39
C GLU A 30 -5.75 11.12 -19.05
N THR A 31 -6.35 12.32 -19.08
CA THR A 31 -6.63 13.08 -17.85
C THR A 31 -7.64 12.36 -16.95
N VAL A 32 -8.70 11.81 -17.55
CA VAL A 32 -9.69 11.02 -16.78
C VAL A 32 -9.02 9.81 -16.15
N LEU A 33 -8.19 9.07 -16.88
CA LEU A 33 -7.46 7.92 -16.36
C LEU A 33 -6.56 8.30 -15.18
N PHE A 34 -5.79 9.38 -15.32
CA PHE A 34 -4.93 9.88 -14.25
C PHE A 34 -5.72 10.29 -13.01
N GLN A 35 -6.78 11.07 -13.18
CA GLN A 35 -7.62 11.50 -12.06
C GLN A 35 -8.42 10.36 -11.44
N TYR A 36 -8.78 9.36 -12.22
CA TYR A 36 -9.46 8.17 -11.70
C TYR A 36 -8.52 7.34 -10.81
N GLY A 37 -7.25 7.18 -11.20
CA GLY A 37 -6.25 6.55 -10.34
C GLY A 37 -6.08 7.28 -9.00
N ARG A 38 -6.00 8.62 -9.04
CA ARG A 38 -5.96 9.43 -7.81
C ARG A 38 -7.23 9.28 -6.98
N TYR A 39 -8.39 9.28 -7.60
CA TYR A 39 -9.68 9.07 -6.92
C TYR A 39 -9.71 7.73 -6.18
N LEU A 40 -9.25 6.65 -6.81
CA LEU A 40 -9.19 5.33 -6.18
C LEU A 40 -8.31 5.34 -4.92
N GLN A 41 -7.15 5.98 -4.98
CA GLN A 41 -6.26 6.11 -3.83
C GLN A 41 -6.90 6.94 -2.71
N ILE A 42 -7.43 8.10 -3.02
CA ILE A 42 -8.12 8.99 -2.05
C ILE A 42 -9.33 8.27 -1.42
N ALA A 43 -10.07 7.50 -2.21
CA ALA A 43 -11.27 6.81 -1.73
C ALA A 43 -10.96 5.59 -0.84
N SER A 44 -9.74 5.05 -0.91
CA SER A 44 -9.34 3.83 -0.19
C SER A 44 -8.33 4.06 0.93
N SER A 45 -7.75 5.26 1.07
CA SER A 45 -6.67 5.51 2.02
C SER A 45 -6.68 6.96 2.49
N ARG A 46 -7.46 7.25 3.52
CA ARG A 46 -7.52 8.56 4.18
C ARG A 46 -6.94 8.47 5.57
N ASP A 47 -6.45 9.58 6.07
CA ASP A 47 -5.92 9.68 7.43
C ASP A 47 -6.91 9.09 8.45
N GLY A 48 -6.40 8.21 9.31
CA GLY A 48 -7.19 7.45 10.29
C GLY A 48 -7.87 6.18 9.76
N ASP A 49 -7.79 5.89 8.46
CA ASP A 49 -8.29 4.64 7.86
C ASP A 49 -7.26 3.51 7.94
N LEU A 50 -7.68 2.30 7.55
CA LEU A 50 -6.77 1.23 7.14
C LEU A 50 -6.24 1.53 5.72
N PRO A 51 -5.04 1.05 5.36
CA PRO A 51 -4.53 1.23 4.01
C PRO A 51 -5.37 0.44 2.99
N ALA A 52 -5.23 0.81 1.71
CA ALA A 52 -5.80 0.05 0.61
C ALA A 52 -5.24 -1.37 0.58
N ASN A 53 -6.10 -2.38 0.66
CA ASN A 53 -5.73 -3.79 0.50
C ASN A 53 -5.67 -4.19 -0.99
N LEU A 54 -5.57 -5.50 -1.30
CA LEU A 54 -5.57 -6.01 -2.68
C LEU A 54 -6.78 -5.57 -3.52
N GLN A 55 -7.91 -5.26 -2.88
CA GLN A 55 -9.15 -4.80 -3.54
C GLN A 55 -9.42 -3.31 -3.33
N GLY A 56 -8.46 -2.54 -2.79
CA GLY A 56 -8.75 -1.21 -2.27
C GLY A 56 -9.59 -1.32 -1.01
N VAL A 57 -10.85 -0.88 -1.07
CA VAL A 57 -11.85 -1.01 0.01
C VAL A 57 -13.22 -1.45 -0.52
N TRP A 58 -13.29 -1.92 -1.75
CA TRP A 58 -14.53 -2.31 -2.41
C TRP A 58 -14.42 -3.67 -3.09
N ASN A 59 -15.59 -4.29 -3.29
CA ASN A 59 -15.72 -5.56 -3.95
C ASN A 59 -17.08 -5.62 -4.67
N ASN A 60 -17.09 -6.13 -5.89
CA ASN A 60 -18.31 -6.33 -6.68
C ASN A 60 -18.83 -7.78 -6.63
N ARG A 61 -18.25 -8.63 -5.79
CA ARG A 61 -18.62 -10.04 -5.69
C ARG A 61 -19.57 -10.28 -4.53
N VAL A 62 -20.54 -11.17 -4.73
CA VAL A 62 -21.56 -11.53 -3.74
C VAL A 62 -21.67 -13.06 -3.68
N GLY A 63 -21.72 -13.62 -2.48
CA GLY A 63 -21.87 -15.05 -2.23
C GLY A 63 -20.55 -15.83 -2.11
N ASP A 64 -20.63 -17.05 -1.61
CA ASP A 64 -19.47 -17.88 -1.27
C ASP A 64 -18.64 -18.32 -2.47
N GLU A 65 -19.26 -18.55 -3.58
CA GLU A 65 -18.63 -18.88 -4.86
C GLU A 65 -17.80 -17.74 -5.45
N ASN A 66 -17.99 -16.54 -4.92
CA ASN A 66 -17.35 -15.30 -5.34
C ASN A 66 -16.34 -14.79 -4.31
N ARG A 67 -15.56 -15.67 -3.74
CA ARG A 67 -14.47 -15.28 -2.84
C ARG A 67 -13.61 -14.22 -3.50
N VAL A 68 -13.29 -13.18 -2.73
CA VAL A 68 -12.35 -12.17 -3.19
C VAL A 68 -10.99 -12.83 -3.47
N PRO A 69 -10.36 -12.52 -4.59
CA PRO A 69 -9.04 -13.06 -4.91
C PRO A 69 -8.06 -12.81 -3.77
N TRP A 70 -7.28 -13.85 -3.41
CA TRP A 70 -6.23 -13.76 -2.40
C TRP A 70 -6.71 -13.30 -1.02
N ALA A 71 -7.99 -13.49 -0.71
CA ALA A 71 -8.64 -13.10 0.54
C ALA A 71 -8.58 -11.59 0.86
N SER A 72 -8.21 -10.74 -0.08
CA SER A 72 -8.06 -9.28 0.09
C SER A 72 -7.19 -8.88 1.28
N ASP A 73 -6.11 -9.61 1.52
CA ASP A 73 -5.13 -9.27 2.54
C ASP A 73 -4.20 -8.12 2.11
N TYR A 74 -3.26 -7.77 2.96
CA TYR A 74 -2.23 -6.78 2.68
C TYR A 74 -0.97 -7.47 2.19
N HIS A 75 -0.94 -7.81 0.89
CA HIS A 75 0.18 -8.49 0.26
C HIS A 75 1.43 -7.60 0.20
N MET A 76 2.44 -7.94 1.02
CA MET A 76 3.68 -7.16 1.14
C MET A 76 4.84 -7.68 0.28
N ASN A 77 4.61 -8.56 -0.66
CA ASN A 77 5.66 -8.99 -1.60
C ASN A 77 5.78 -8.11 -2.86
N VAL A 78 4.84 -7.20 -3.10
CA VAL A 78 4.85 -6.11 -4.09
C VAL A 78 3.55 -5.31 -4.09
N ASN A 79 2.41 -5.94 -3.84
CA ASN A 79 1.09 -5.33 -4.11
C ASN A 79 0.82 -4.12 -3.22
N LEU A 80 1.09 -4.23 -1.92
CA LEU A 80 0.90 -3.12 -1.00
C LEU A 80 1.83 -1.95 -1.34
N GLN A 81 3.10 -2.22 -1.63
CA GLN A 81 4.05 -1.21 -2.07
C GLN A 81 3.56 -0.51 -3.35
N MET A 82 3.10 -1.28 -4.33
CA MET A 82 2.63 -0.77 -5.62
C MET A 82 1.39 0.12 -5.47
N ASN A 83 0.49 -0.18 -4.54
CA ASN A 83 -0.67 0.65 -4.27
C ASN A 83 -0.28 2.09 -3.87
N TYR A 84 0.88 2.27 -3.25
CA TYR A 84 1.33 3.56 -2.73
C TYR A 84 2.42 4.25 -3.55
N TRP A 85 2.95 3.62 -4.60
CA TRP A 85 3.94 4.27 -5.47
C TRP A 85 3.46 5.58 -6.12
N PRO A 86 2.19 5.72 -6.54
CA PRO A 86 1.74 6.97 -7.12
C PRO A 86 1.49 8.08 -6.08
N THR A 87 1.41 7.75 -4.79
CA THR A 87 0.93 8.66 -3.74
C THR A 87 1.69 9.99 -3.72
N TYR A 88 2.99 9.96 -3.63
CA TYR A 88 3.79 11.18 -3.47
C TYR A 88 3.95 11.95 -4.77
N VAL A 89 4.26 11.27 -5.87
CA VAL A 89 4.47 11.89 -7.18
C VAL A 89 3.21 12.54 -7.76
N THR A 90 2.04 12.19 -7.23
CA THR A 90 0.75 12.76 -7.64
C THR A 90 0.16 13.73 -6.61
N ASN A 91 0.97 14.17 -5.63
CA ASN A 91 0.58 15.13 -4.60
C ASN A 91 -0.60 14.64 -3.74
N MET A 92 -0.43 13.44 -3.16
CA MET A 92 -1.42 12.80 -2.27
C MET A 92 -0.75 12.24 -1.01
N GLN A 93 0.26 12.93 -0.46
CA GLN A 93 1.03 12.46 0.70
C GLN A 93 0.16 12.18 1.93
N GLU A 94 -0.97 12.86 2.08
CA GLU A 94 -1.94 12.59 3.14
C GLU A 94 -2.58 11.20 3.04
N CYS A 95 -2.56 10.58 1.86
CA CYS A 95 -3.04 9.22 1.66
C CYS A 95 -2.01 8.16 2.07
N ALA A 96 -0.80 8.56 2.46
CA ALA A 96 0.24 7.63 2.91
C ALA A 96 0.18 7.33 4.41
N THR A 97 -0.44 8.20 5.22
CA THR A 97 -0.50 8.03 6.68
C THR A 97 -1.14 6.71 7.11
N PRO A 98 -2.22 6.21 6.47
CA PRO A 98 -2.77 4.89 6.81
C PRO A 98 -1.76 3.74 6.60
N LEU A 99 -0.95 3.81 5.55
CA LEU A 99 0.10 2.81 5.33
C LEU A 99 1.14 2.85 6.44
N ILE A 100 1.62 4.04 6.81
CA ILE A 100 2.64 4.22 7.82
C ILE A 100 2.15 3.73 9.19
N ASP A 101 0.94 4.10 9.58
CA ASP A 101 0.32 3.64 10.83
C ASP A 101 0.08 2.13 10.83
N TYR A 102 -0.30 1.57 9.68
CA TYR A 102 -0.45 0.13 9.53
C TYR A 102 0.88 -0.62 9.73
N VAL A 103 1.95 -0.17 9.08
CA VAL A 103 3.28 -0.79 9.22
C VAL A 103 3.78 -0.67 10.66
N ASP A 104 3.57 0.47 11.31
CA ASP A 104 3.88 0.65 12.74
C ASP A 104 3.10 -0.35 13.63
N SER A 105 1.83 -0.60 13.31
CA SER A 105 1.00 -1.57 14.04
C SER A 105 1.47 -3.02 13.90
N LEU A 106 2.23 -3.36 12.87
CA LEU A 106 2.80 -4.69 12.68
C LEU A 106 4.04 -4.97 13.56
N ARG A 107 4.60 -3.97 14.21
CA ARG A 107 5.83 -4.13 15.02
C ARG A 107 5.63 -5.10 16.17
N GLU A 108 4.60 -4.92 16.99
CA GLU A 108 4.34 -5.77 18.14
C GLU A 108 4.12 -7.25 17.76
N PRO A 109 3.16 -7.60 16.88
CA PRO A 109 3.02 -8.98 16.43
C PRO A 109 4.23 -9.48 15.62
N GLY A 110 4.91 -8.58 14.90
CA GLY A 110 6.12 -8.88 14.14
C GLY A 110 7.31 -9.29 15.02
N ARG A 111 7.42 -8.76 16.24
CA ARG A 111 8.42 -9.22 17.24
C ARG A 111 8.18 -10.66 17.66
N VAL A 112 6.91 -11.07 17.79
CA VAL A 112 6.56 -12.47 18.08
C VAL A 112 6.99 -13.39 16.93
N THR A 113 6.74 -12.97 15.71
CA THR A 113 7.15 -13.70 14.51
C THR A 113 8.68 -13.74 14.37
N ALA A 114 9.37 -12.63 14.59
CA ALA A 114 10.83 -12.56 14.58
C ALA A 114 11.47 -13.51 15.61
N LYS A 115 10.92 -13.54 16.82
CA LYS A 115 11.36 -14.50 17.85
C LYS A 115 11.15 -15.94 17.41
N THR A 116 9.97 -16.26 16.88
CA THR A 116 9.56 -17.62 16.56
C THR A 116 10.37 -18.22 15.41
N TYR A 117 10.58 -17.43 14.35
CA TYR A 117 11.22 -17.93 13.12
C TYR A 117 12.72 -17.66 13.04
N PHE A 118 13.19 -16.58 13.68
CA PHE A 118 14.58 -16.13 13.56
C PHE A 118 15.35 -16.10 14.88
N GLY A 119 14.69 -16.34 16.00
CA GLY A 119 15.31 -16.30 17.33
C GLY A 119 15.67 -14.89 17.80
N VAL A 120 15.15 -13.86 17.15
CA VAL A 120 15.35 -12.45 17.52
C VAL A 120 14.43 -12.12 18.69
N VAL A 121 15.00 -11.84 19.86
CA VAL A 121 14.24 -11.63 21.09
C VAL A 121 14.25 -10.16 21.47
N SER A 122 13.04 -9.58 21.58
CA SER A 122 12.83 -8.30 22.26
C SER A 122 12.49 -8.56 23.73
N ASP A 123 13.19 -7.90 24.64
CA ASP A 123 13.04 -8.05 26.11
C ASP A 123 13.14 -6.69 26.82
N GLU A 124 13.16 -6.69 28.15
CA GLU A 124 13.24 -5.46 28.95
C GLU A 124 14.52 -4.64 28.71
N ASN A 125 15.62 -5.29 28.32
CA ASN A 125 16.90 -4.62 28.06
C ASN A 125 16.99 -4.12 26.60
N ASN A 126 16.28 -4.76 25.69
CA ASN A 126 16.22 -4.42 24.27
C ASN A 126 14.78 -4.63 23.75
N PRO A 127 13.84 -3.74 24.11
CA PRO A 127 12.42 -3.95 23.86
C PRO A 127 12.03 -3.87 22.36
N GLU A 128 12.88 -3.26 21.55
CA GLU A 128 12.68 -3.08 20.11
C GLU A 128 13.86 -3.66 19.34
N ASN A 129 13.99 -5.00 19.33
CA ASN A 129 15.16 -5.70 18.78
C ASN A 129 14.90 -6.33 17.41
N GLY A 130 14.04 -5.73 16.61
CA GLY A 130 13.67 -6.23 15.29
C GLY A 130 12.28 -6.83 15.25
N PHE A 131 11.63 -6.68 14.13
CA PHE A 131 10.32 -7.26 13.85
C PHE A 131 10.29 -7.74 12.40
N THR A 132 9.34 -8.60 12.07
CA THR A 132 9.18 -9.08 10.71
C THR A 132 7.71 -9.29 10.37
N ALA A 133 7.38 -9.10 9.12
CA ALA A 133 6.12 -9.53 8.53
C ALA A 133 6.39 -10.12 7.16
N HIS A 134 5.54 -11.03 6.75
CA HIS A 134 5.73 -11.73 5.49
C HIS A 134 4.67 -11.34 4.45
N THR A 135 4.62 -12.06 3.32
CA THR A 135 3.76 -11.75 2.17
C THR A 135 2.33 -11.43 2.58
N GLN A 136 1.72 -12.26 3.40
CA GLN A 136 0.35 -12.06 3.87
C GLN A 136 0.36 -11.50 5.27
N ASN A 137 -0.32 -10.39 5.46
CA ASN A 137 -0.53 -9.80 6.78
C ASN A 137 -1.92 -9.19 6.86
N THR A 138 -2.36 -8.90 8.09
CA THR A 138 -3.69 -8.40 8.36
C THR A 138 -3.66 -7.37 9.49
N PRO A 139 -4.68 -6.50 9.60
CA PRO A 139 -4.79 -5.55 10.70
C PRO A 139 -5.05 -6.22 12.05
N PHE A 140 -5.23 -7.53 12.08
CA PHE A 140 -5.39 -8.34 13.29
C PHE A 140 -4.08 -8.92 13.82
N GLY A 141 -2.92 -8.45 13.32
CA GLY A 141 -1.60 -8.84 13.79
C GLY A 141 -1.06 -10.14 13.18
N TRP A 142 -1.60 -10.60 12.05
CA TRP A 142 -1.00 -11.72 11.33
C TRP A 142 0.25 -11.23 10.58
N THR A 143 1.41 -11.78 10.94
CA THR A 143 2.71 -11.44 10.36
C THR A 143 3.53 -12.66 9.93
N CYS A 144 3.00 -13.86 10.18
CA CYS A 144 3.64 -15.13 9.87
C CYS A 144 3.68 -15.42 8.35
N PRO A 145 4.52 -16.37 7.88
CA PRO A 145 4.62 -16.72 6.45
C PRO A 145 3.34 -17.29 5.82
N GLY A 146 2.28 -17.55 6.60
CA GLY A 146 1.06 -18.19 6.13
C GLY A 146 1.16 -19.71 6.09
N TRP A 147 0.16 -20.34 5.45
CA TRP A 147 0.07 -21.81 5.41
C TRP A 147 0.94 -22.46 4.33
N ALA A 148 1.44 -21.68 3.36
CA ALA A 148 2.29 -22.16 2.29
C ALA A 148 3.64 -21.44 2.32
N PHE A 149 4.62 -22.05 2.93
CA PHE A 149 5.96 -21.48 3.08
C PHE A 149 6.58 -21.03 1.75
N SER A 150 6.39 -21.81 0.70
CA SER A 150 7.02 -21.55 -0.60
C SER A 150 6.62 -20.22 -1.27
N TRP A 151 5.47 -19.68 -0.93
CA TRP A 151 5.01 -18.40 -1.49
C TRP A 151 4.65 -17.36 -0.42
N GLY A 152 4.48 -17.75 0.82
CA GLY A 152 4.19 -16.85 1.94
C GLY A 152 5.45 -16.21 2.53
N TRP A 153 6.60 -16.88 2.42
CA TRP A 153 7.86 -16.43 2.99
C TRP A 153 8.43 -15.22 2.24
N SER A 154 8.57 -14.09 2.92
CA SER A 154 9.16 -12.87 2.38
C SER A 154 9.88 -12.08 3.46
N PRO A 155 11.12 -12.44 3.82
CA PRO A 155 11.85 -11.78 4.90
C PRO A 155 12.17 -10.30 4.58
N ALA A 156 12.19 -9.93 3.32
CA ALA A 156 12.44 -8.56 2.87
C ALA A 156 11.17 -7.70 2.75
N ALA A 157 10.00 -8.21 3.16
CA ALA A 157 8.74 -7.46 3.01
C ALA A 157 8.72 -6.16 3.81
N VAL A 158 9.17 -6.22 5.07
CA VAL A 158 9.24 -5.03 5.94
C VAL A 158 10.28 -4.02 5.46
N PRO A 159 11.55 -4.38 5.21
CA PRO A 159 12.53 -3.43 4.66
C PRO A 159 12.04 -2.77 3.37
N TRP A 160 11.33 -3.49 2.54
CA TRP A 160 10.80 -2.93 1.29
C TRP A 160 9.67 -1.93 1.52
N ILE A 161 8.65 -2.27 2.33
CA ILE A 161 7.54 -1.33 2.59
C ILE A 161 8.01 -0.09 3.36
N LEU A 162 9.05 -0.19 4.17
CA LEU A 162 9.64 0.95 4.88
C LEU A 162 10.26 1.99 3.94
N GLN A 163 10.62 1.62 2.71
CA GLN A 163 11.01 2.58 1.67
C GLN A 163 9.83 3.49 1.32
N ASN A 164 8.63 2.92 1.14
CA ASN A 164 7.42 3.72 0.91
C ASN A 164 7.11 4.66 2.09
N CYS A 165 7.35 4.21 3.32
CA CYS A 165 7.18 5.06 4.49
C CYS A 165 8.23 6.19 4.54
N TYR A 166 9.48 5.92 4.16
CA TYR A 166 10.54 6.92 4.15
C TYR A 166 10.35 7.99 3.06
N GLU A 167 9.77 7.63 1.92
CA GLU A 167 9.39 8.57 0.86
C GLU A 167 8.49 9.70 1.38
N TYR A 168 7.66 9.47 2.42
CA TYR A 168 6.91 10.54 3.06
C TYR A 168 7.81 11.70 3.48
N TYR A 169 8.92 11.39 4.16
CA TYR A 169 9.89 12.41 4.55
C TYR A 169 10.59 13.03 3.33
N GLU A 170 10.97 12.25 2.34
CA GLU A 170 11.66 12.75 1.14
C GLU A 170 10.81 13.78 0.37
N TYR A 171 9.51 13.57 0.32
CA TYR A 171 8.59 14.46 -0.40
C TYR A 171 8.03 15.62 0.45
N THR A 172 7.89 15.46 1.75
CA THR A 172 7.31 16.48 2.63
C THR A 172 8.35 17.30 3.37
N GLY A 173 9.52 16.75 3.64
CA GLY A 173 10.52 17.34 4.52
C GLY A 173 10.10 17.36 6.00
N ASP A 174 9.03 16.67 6.40
CA ASP A 174 8.52 16.64 7.77
C ASP A 174 9.44 15.84 8.70
N THR A 175 10.39 16.55 9.31
CA THR A 175 11.35 15.97 10.26
C THR A 175 10.72 15.54 11.58
N THR A 176 9.57 16.10 11.96
CA THR A 176 8.86 15.71 13.17
C THR A 176 8.20 14.35 12.95
N TYR A 177 7.46 14.19 11.88
CA TYR A 177 6.84 12.92 11.52
C TYR A 177 7.89 11.81 11.28
N LEU A 178 9.01 12.15 10.64
CA LEU A 178 10.15 11.23 10.50
C LEU A 178 10.61 10.72 11.87
N LYS A 179 10.89 11.60 12.82
CA LYS A 179 11.43 11.24 14.14
C LYS A 179 10.45 10.46 15.00
N GLU A 180 9.17 10.82 14.95
CA GLU A 180 8.17 10.26 15.86
C GLU A 180 7.54 8.98 15.33
N LYS A 181 7.41 8.82 14.01
CA LYS A 181 6.73 7.69 13.38
C LYS A 181 7.64 6.79 12.54
N ILE A 182 8.36 7.36 11.59
CA ILE A 182 9.06 6.56 10.58
C ILE A 182 10.41 6.04 11.10
N TYR A 183 11.20 6.89 11.73
CA TYR A 183 12.54 6.52 12.20
C TYR A 183 12.55 5.39 13.25
N PRO A 184 11.60 5.30 14.20
CA PRO A 184 11.52 4.16 15.10
C PRO A 184 11.37 2.81 14.40
N MET A 185 10.55 2.74 13.33
CA MET A 185 10.38 1.52 12.52
C MET A 185 11.67 1.14 11.79
N LEU A 186 12.30 2.12 11.13
CA LEU A 186 13.58 1.92 10.42
C LEU A 186 14.69 1.45 11.37
N LYS A 187 14.78 2.07 12.54
CA LYS A 187 15.77 1.73 13.57
C LYS A 187 15.57 0.33 14.12
N GLU A 188 14.34 -0.08 14.32
CA GLU A 188 14.03 -1.42 14.83
C GLU A 188 14.31 -2.49 13.78
N GLU A 189 13.93 -2.25 12.52
CA GLU A 189 14.15 -3.19 11.43
C GLU A 189 15.64 -3.39 11.10
N ALA A 190 16.47 -2.38 11.34
CA ALA A 190 17.92 -2.44 11.10
C ALA A 190 18.70 -3.29 12.13
N LYS A 191 18.04 -3.85 13.11
CA LYS A 191 18.65 -4.70 14.15
C LYS A 191 18.51 -6.18 13.83
#